data_a0ba3b66d4fd0d80e8e64bf5ea617d35
#
_entry.id   a0ba3b66d4fd0d80e8e64bf5ea617d35
#
_cell.length_a   1.000
_cell.length_b   1.000
_cell.length_c   1.000
_cell.angle_alpha   90.00
_cell.angle_beta   90.00
_cell.angle_gamma   90.00
#
_symmetry.space_group_name_H-M   'P 1'
#
loop_
_entity.id
_entity.type
_entity.pdbx_description
1 polymer ?
#
loop_
_entity_poly.entity_id
_entity_poly.type
_entity_poly.pdbx_seq_one_letter_code
_entity_poly.pdbx_strand_id
1 'polypeptide(L)'
;MLKVSEEGVWPSDSNWLQDYPKSEGRRRKAALLLILVWATIFALHLNPFGQWVPAGLAIIMGIHLLRLLFTRPAPIPSPLSLDTSTDAYPFVSLVVSAKDEEAVITTLVEKLCALEYPTQRYELWVVDDNSSDRTPLLLAALTQRYPHFHWLQRGPEAKGGKSGALNQVLPLLKGDFIGVFDADAQVSGDLIQAVLPYFDPAEVGAVQVRKAIANAEVNFWTKGQSIEMIFDSFLHERRNTLGGIGELRGNGQFVRRTALERCGGWNEDTITDDLDLTFRLHLDGWNIASVASPFVQEEGVTRTLGLWHQRNRWAEGGYQRYLDYWPLLLNNRMGFQKTVDLLIFWIIQYILPIAVIPDTLISTWYGHPPLLLPLSLLTSSLSLIGMFAGLNRVRILQHQPFNFFQLTFGAILGTIYMAHWLVVVASVTARMSIRPKRFNWVKTVHLGAAHVPTPSNSP
;
A
#
# COMPACT_ATOMS: atom_id res chain seq x y z
N MET A 1 -28.30 -8.66 -2.66
CA MET A 1 -28.86 -7.39 -2.17
C MET A 1 -29.06 -7.52 -0.66
N LEU A 2 -28.06 -7.17 0.14
CA LEU A 2 -28.19 -7.10 1.60
C LEU A 2 -28.80 -5.74 1.92
N LYS A 3 -29.94 -5.73 2.58
CA LYS A 3 -30.61 -4.52 3.05
C LYS A 3 -29.69 -3.80 4.03
N VAL A 4 -29.25 -2.60 3.68
CA VAL A 4 -28.70 -1.64 4.64
C VAL A 4 -29.88 -1.27 5.55
N SER A 5 -29.77 -1.51 6.86
CA SER A 5 -30.74 -1.00 7.81
C SER A 5 -30.65 0.52 7.84
N GLU A 6 -31.78 1.21 7.99
CA GLU A 6 -31.90 2.68 7.97
C GLU A 6 -31.06 3.40 9.05
N GLU A 7 -30.33 2.68 9.90
CA GLU A 7 -29.49 3.24 10.95
C GLU A 7 -27.98 3.15 10.68
N GLY A 8 -27.56 2.69 9.49
CA GLY A 8 -26.13 2.67 9.13
C GLY A 8 -25.24 1.76 9.99
N VAL A 9 -25.82 0.92 10.84
CA VAL A 9 -25.11 0.00 11.73
C VAL A 9 -25.06 -1.37 11.05
N TRP A 10 -23.86 -1.77 10.63
CA TRP A 10 -23.60 -3.14 10.19
C TRP A 10 -23.85 -4.12 11.35
N PRO A 11 -24.34 -5.34 11.06
CA PRO A 11 -24.56 -6.33 12.13
C PRO A 11 -23.34 -6.48 13.00
N SER A 12 -23.51 -6.46 14.29
CA SER A 12 -22.46 -6.56 15.32
C SER A 12 -21.76 -7.93 15.43
N ASP A 13 -21.87 -8.78 14.41
CA ASP A 13 -21.19 -10.08 14.35
C ASP A 13 -19.67 -9.92 14.11
N SER A 14 -19.05 -9.01 14.89
CA SER A 14 -17.63 -8.66 14.78
C SER A 14 -16.66 -9.71 15.35
N ASN A 15 -17.17 -10.87 15.79
CA ASN A 15 -16.31 -11.94 16.34
C ASN A 15 -15.66 -12.82 15.27
N TRP A 16 -15.96 -12.62 13.98
CA TRP A 16 -15.40 -13.44 12.90
C TRP A 16 -13.87 -13.41 12.83
N LEU A 17 -13.25 -12.29 13.27
CA LEU A 17 -11.78 -12.14 13.34
C LEU A 17 -11.15 -12.93 14.49
N GLN A 18 -11.88 -13.11 15.60
CA GLN A 18 -11.40 -13.88 16.74
C GLN A 18 -11.38 -15.38 16.45
N ASP A 19 -12.35 -15.85 15.68
CA ASP A 19 -12.49 -17.25 15.27
C ASP A 19 -11.68 -17.62 14.03
N TYR A 20 -11.07 -16.64 13.35
CA TYR A 20 -10.36 -16.88 12.11
C TYR A 20 -8.91 -17.35 12.40
N PRO A 21 -8.49 -18.54 11.92
CA PRO A 21 -7.16 -19.07 12.20
C PRO A 21 -6.08 -18.17 11.59
N LYS A 22 -5.39 -17.46 12.46
CA LYS A 22 -4.32 -16.55 12.10
C LYS A 22 -3.09 -17.36 11.66
N SER A 23 -2.55 -17.06 10.50
CA SER A 23 -1.20 -17.43 10.01
C SER A 23 -0.80 -18.92 9.91
N GLU A 24 -1.71 -19.87 10.13
CA GLU A 24 -1.34 -21.28 10.09
C GLU A 24 -1.16 -21.83 8.66
N GLY A 25 -0.12 -22.64 8.48
CA GLY A 25 0.08 -23.40 7.25
C GLY A 25 0.49 -22.60 6.02
N ARG A 26 0.88 -21.32 6.13
CA ARG A 26 1.28 -20.46 4.99
C ARG A 26 2.28 -21.15 4.05
N ARG A 27 3.30 -21.84 4.60
CA ARG A 27 4.30 -22.56 3.82
C ARG A 27 3.67 -23.67 2.96
N ARG A 28 2.78 -24.49 3.54
CA ARG A 28 2.10 -25.57 2.83
C ARG A 28 1.17 -25.01 1.75
N LYS A 29 0.44 -23.93 2.06
CA LYS A 29 -0.45 -23.23 1.11
C LYS A 29 0.36 -22.64 -0.06
N ALA A 30 1.50 -21.99 0.21
CA ALA A 30 2.38 -21.44 -0.84
C ALA A 30 2.97 -22.54 -1.73
N ALA A 31 3.44 -23.65 -1.12
CA ALA A 31 3.95 -24.80 -1.88
C ALA A 31 2.85 -25.44 -2.75
N LEU A 32 1.66 -25.63 -2.19
CA LEU A 32 0.53 -26.18 -2.95
C LEU A 32 0.16 -25.28 -4.13
N LEU A 33 0.08 -23.97 -3.91
CA LEU A 33 -0.23 -23.02 -4.99
C LEU A 33 0.84 -23.03 -6.07
N LEU A 34 2.14 -23.05 -5.70
CA LEU A 34 3.22 -23.13 -6.66
C LEU A 34 3.12 -24.42 -7.51
N ILE A 35 2.90 -25.59 -6.86
CA ILE A 35 2.72 -26.86 -7.55
C ILE A 35 1.50 -26.82 -8.48
N LEU A 36 0.37 -26.30 -8.01
CA LEU A 36 -0.85 -26.20 -8.82
C LEU A 36 -0.65 -25.32 -10.05
N VAL A 37 -0.01 -24.15 -9.90
CA VAL A 37 0.27 -23.26 -11.03
C VAL A 37 1.19 -23.94 -12.04
N TRP A 38 2.28 -24.56 -11.61
CA TRP A 38 3.22 -25.24 -12.51
C TRP A 38 2.60 -26.46 -13.18
N ALA A 39 1.85 -27.29 -12.44
CA ALA A 39 1.12 -28.43 -12.99
C ALA A 39 0.05 -27.99 -14.02
N THR A 40 -0.64 -26.86 -13.74
CA THR A 40 -1.62 -26.30 -14.67
C THR A 40 -0.94 -25.86 -15.96
N ILE A 41 0.18 -25.13 -15.90
CA ILE A 41 0.91 -24.73 -17.10
C ILE A 41 1.37 -25.95 -17.90
N PHE A 42 1.94 -26.94 -17.23
CA PHE A 42 2.35 -28.20 -17.89
C PHE A 42 1.16 -28.91 -18.59
N ALA A 43 0.01 -29.02 -17.90
CA ALA A 43 -1.18 -29.63 -18.47
C ALA A 43 -1.73 -28.84 -19.68
N LEU A 44 -1.66 -27.49 -19.64
CA LEU A 44 -2.06 -26.65 -20.78
C LEU A 44 -1.18 -26.88 -22.01
N HIS A 45 0.13 -27.11 -21.86
CA HIS A 45 1.01 -27.44 -22.98
C HIS A 45 0.76 -28.81 -23.57
N LEU A 46 0.27 -29.77 -22.78
CA LEU A 46 -0.11 -31.12 -23.28
C LEU A 46 -1.48 -31.15 -23.95
N ASN A 47 -2.32 -30.13 -23.72
CA ASN A 47 -3.68 -30.10 -24.26
C ASN A 47 -3.73 -29.29 -25.57
N PRO A 48 -4.25 -29.85 -26.67
CA PRO A 48 -4.39 -29.14 -27.96
C PRO A 48 -5.19 -27.84 -27.87
N PHE A 49 -6.10 -27.75 -26.90
CA PHE A 49 -6.91 -26.55 -26.63
C PHE A 49 -6.35 -25.67 -25.52
N GLY A 50 -5.18 -25.99 -24.95
CA GLY A 50 -4.60 -25.30 -23.81
C GLY A 50 -4.38 -23.80 -24.01
N GLN A 51 -4.09 -23.39 -25.25
CA GLN A 51 -3.92 -21.96 -25.61
C GLN A 51 -5.18 -21.09 -25.40
N TRP A 52 -6.38 -21.68 -25.40
CA TRP A 52 -7.62 -20.95 -25.25
C TRP A 52 -7.86 -20.47 -23.81
N VAL A 53 -7.24 -21.13 -22.80
CA VAL A 53 -7.34 -20.70 -21.40
C VAL A 53 -6.67 -19.34 -21.16
N PRO A 54 -5.38 -19.14 -21.48
CA PRO A 54 -4.76 -17.81 -21.35
C PRO A 54 -5.38 -16.78 -22.30
N ALA A 55 -5.88 -17.18 -23.48
CA ALA A 55 -6.61 -16.27 -24.36
C ALA A 55 -7.92 -15.77 -23.74
N GLY A 56 -8.72 -16.66 -23.15
CA GLY A 56 -9.93 -16.28 -22.43
C GLY A 56 -9.65 -15.38 -21.22
N LEU A 57 -8.61 -15.71 -20.44
CA LEU A 57 -8.14 -14.85 -19.35
C LEU A 57 -7.71 -13.47 -19.85
N ALA A 58 -6.99 -13.40 -20.97
CA ALA A 58 -6.57 -12.14 -21.56
C ALA A 58 -7.75 -11.24 -21.95
N ILE A 59 -8.83 -11.85 -22.49
CA ILE A 59 -10.06 -11.10 -22.82
C ILE A 59 -10.71 -10.55 -21.55
N ILE A 60 -10.94 -11.39 -20.53
CA ILE A 60 -11.60 -10.97 -19.28
C ILE A 60 -10.79 -9.89 -18.58
N MET A 61 -9.50 -10.11 -18.43
CA MET A 61 -8.59 -9.15 -17.77
C MET A 61 -8.43 -7.88 -18.60
N GLY A 62 -8.37 -8.01 -19.93
CA GLY A 62 -8.30 -6.88 -20.85
C GLY A 62 -9.52 -5.98 -20.73
N ILE A 63 -10.72 -6.53 -20.70
CA ILE A 63 -11.96 -5.76 -20.48
C ILE A 63 -11.90 -5.02 -19.14
N HIS A 64 -11.51 -5.69 -18.06
CA HIS A 64 -11.42 -5.05 -16.72
C HIS A 64 -10.36 -3.93 -16.70
N LEU A 65 -9.15 -4.18 -17.21
CA LEU A 65 -8.07 -3.20 -17.26
C LEU A 65 -8.41 -2.00 -18.17
N LEU A 66 -9.09 -2.22 -19.30
CA LEU A 66 -9.58 -1.14 -20.15
C LEU A 66 -10.64 -0.31 -19.41
N ARG A 67 -11.58 -0.94 -18.68
CA ARG A 67 -12.52 -0.22 -17.83
C ARG A 67 -11.80 0.69 -16.83
N LEU A 68 -10.74 0.21 -16.17
CA LEU A 68 -9.92 1.01 -15.26
C LEU A 68 -9.28 2.20 -15.97
N LEU A 69 -8.66 1.99 -17.13
CA LEU A 69 -7.98 3.06 -17.87
C LEU A 69 -8.94 4.17 -18.32
N PHE A 70 -10.15 3.83 -18.73
CA PHE A 70 -11.14 4.79 -19.23
C PHE A 70 -12.08 5.34 -18.15
N THR A 71 -12.04 4.82 -16.92
CA THR A 71 -12.81 5.36 -15.81
C THR A 71 -12.33 6.75 -15.45
N ARG A 72 -13.23 7.70 -15.30
CA ARG A 72 -12.90 9.03 -14.79
C ARG A 72 -12.68 8.97 -13.27
N PRO A 73 -11.72 9.71 -12.71
CA PRO A 73 -11.54 9.77 -11.26
C PRO A 73 -12.79 10.37 -10.61
N ALA A 74 -13.05 9.96 -9.36
CA ALA A 74 -14.04 10.64 -8.53
C ALA A 74 -13.64 12.12 -8.32
N PRO A 75 -14.61 13.02 -8.16
CA PRO A 75 -14.33 14.39 -7.76
C PRO A 75 -13.50 14.43 -6.46
N ILE A 76 -12.54 15.35 -6.40
CA ILE A 76 -11.79 15.60 -5.17
C ILE A 76 -12.69 16.43 -4.25
N PRO A 77 -12.99 15.96 -3.02
CA PRO A 77 -13.75 16.75 -2.06
C PRO A 77 -13.04 18.09 -1.76
N SER A 78 -13.81 19.13 -1.49
CA SER A 78 -13.23 20.39 -1.00
C SER A 78 -12.60 20.16 0.37
N PRO A 79 -11.42 20.72 0.64
CA PRO A 79 -10.82 20.65 1.97
C PRO A 79 -11.77 21.21 3.04
N LEU A 80 -11.64 20.68 4.26
CA LEU A 80 -12.42 21.15 5.40
C LEU A 80 -12.11 22.64 5.68
N SER A 81 -13.15 23.49 5.67
CA SER A 81 -12.99 24.90 6.06
C SER A 81 -12.82 25.02 7.57
N LEU A 82 -11.89 25.86 8.02
CA LEU A 82 -11.62 26.13 9.44
C LEU A 82 -12.34 27.38 9.96
N ASP A 83 -13.49 27.76 9.38
CA ASP A 83 -14.24 28.97 9.71
C ASP A 83 -15.23 28.80 10.87
N THR A 84 -15.40 27.57 11.37
CA THR A 84 -16.33 27.22 12.45
C THR A 84 -15.65 27.19 13.82
N SER A 85 -16.44 27.06 14.90
CA SER A 85 -15.88 26.91 16.24
C SER A 85 -14.98 25.67 16.35
N THR A 86 -13.89 25.79 17.08
CA THR A 86 -12.87 24.72 17.25
C THR A 86 -13.50 23.38 17.68
N ASP A 87 -14.59 23.41 18.43
CA ASP A 87 -15.25 22.21 18.96
C ASP A 87 -16.00 21.40 17.90
N ALA A 88 -16.28 21.96 16.75
CA ALA A 88 -16.95 21.26 15.64
C ALA A 88 -16.03 20.35 14.84
N TYR A 89 -14.71 20.47 15.02
CA TYR A 89 -13.75 19.67 14.23
C TYR A 89 -13.51 18.30 14.86
N PRO A 90 -13.43 17.21 14.04
CA PRO A 90 -13.06 15.87 14.52
C PRO A 90 -11.70 15.88 15.22
N PHE A 91 -11.52 15.04 16.23
CA PHE A 91 -10.22 14.86 16.84
C PHE A 91 -9.38 13.85 16.06
N VAL A 92 -8.13 14.19 15.75
CA VAL A 92 -7.21 13.35 14.97
C VAL A 92 -6.00 12.95 15.79
N SER A 93 -5.69 11.67 15.86
CA SER A 93 -4.44 11.17 16.44
C SER A 93 -3.46 10.78 15.33
N LEU A 94 -2.29 11.41 15.28
CA LEU A 94 -1.21 11.04 14.37
C LEU A 94 -0.24 10.12 15.10
N VAL A 95 0.18 9.04 14.48
CA VAL A 95 1.03 8.03 15.10
C VAL A 95 2.21 7.67 14.20
N VAL A 96 3.38 7.61 14.81
CA VAL A 96 4.64 7.20 14.16
C VAL A 96 5.29 6.10 14.99
N SER A 97 5.72 5.03 14.36
CA SER A 97 6.63 4.05 14.98
C SER A 97 8.05 4.33 14.48
N ALA A 98 8.98 4.58 15.41
CA ALA A 98 10.36 4.91 15.12
C ALA A 98 11.32 3.88 15.75
N LYS A 99 12.39 3.54 15.03
CA LYS A 99 13.51 2.74 15.54
C LYS A 99 14.80 3.19 14.87
N ASP A 100 15.71 3.74 15.67
CA ASP A 100 17.01 4.26 15.19
C ASP A 100 16.84 5.30 14.05
N GLU A 101 16.02 6.34 14.27
CA GLU A 101 15.63 7.35 13.28
C GLU A 101 16.19 8.75 13.60
N GLU A 102 17.33 8.84 14.28
CA GLU A 102 17.92 10.13 14.69
C GLU A 102 18.13 11.13 13.54
N ALA A 103 18.33 10.62 12.31
CA ALA A 103 18.56 11.45 11.12
C ALA A 103 17.31 12.21 10.63
N VAL A 104 16.10 11.70 10.90
CA VAL A 104 14.86 12.20 10.28
C VAL A 104 13.79 12.60 11.30
N ILE A 105 13.81 12.02 12.50
CA ILE A 105 12.70 12.12 13.46
C ILE A 105 12.38 13.55 13.89
N THR A 106 13.38 14.40 14.07
CA THR A 106 13.17 15.82 14.46
C THR A 106 12.38 16.55 13.39
N THR A 107 12.79 16.43 12.12
CA THR A 107 12.13 17.08 10.99
C THR A 107 10.68 16.61 10.84
N LEU A 108 10.42 15.31 11.03
CA LEU A 108 9.08 14.76 10.97
C LEU A 108 8.19 15.35 12.07
N VAL A 109 8.63 15.29 13.33
CA VAL A 109 7.85 15.82 14.47
C VAL A 109 7.56 17.30 14.28
N GLU A 110 8.55 18.11 13.89
CA GLU A 110 8.35 19.54 13.62
C GLU A 110 7.29 19.79 12.53
N LYS A 111 7.32 19.02 11.43
CA LYS A 111 6.32 19.13 10.36
C LYS A 111 4.92 18.69 10.80
N LEU A 112 4.81 17.56 11.51
CA LEU A 112 3.51 17.07 11.99
C LEU A 112 2.92 17.94 13.10
N CYS A 113 3.74 18.60 13.92
CA CYS A 113 3.28 19.56 14.92
C CYS A 113 2.93 20.94 14.33
N ALA A 114 3.29 21.22 13.07
CA ALA A 114 3.03 22.47 12.37
C ALA A 114 1.89 22.35 11.33
N LEU A 115 1.04 21.32 11.42
CA LEU A 115 -0.11 21.16 10.52
C LEU A 115 -1.12 22.30 10.73
N GLU A 116 -1.74 22.73 9.64
CA GLU A 116 -2.78 23.76 9.62
C GLU A 116 -4.12 23.17 10.10
N TYR A 117 -4.18 22.79 11.36
CA TYR A 117 -5.35 22.24 12.04
C TYR A 117 -5.34 22.70 13.51
N PRO A 118 -6.48 22.93 14.16
CA PRO A 118 -6.49 23.42 15.55
C PRO A 118 -5.71 22.49 16.47
N THR A 119 -4.70 23.01 17.15
CA THR A 119 -3.78 22.22 18.00
C THR A 119 -4.48 21.51 19.16
N GLN A 120 -5.69 21.98 19.56
CA GLN A 120 -6.55 21.31 20.54
C GLN A 120 -7.34 20.14 19.96
N ARG A 121 -7.33 19.95 18.62
CA ARG A 121 -8.09 18.92 17.90
C ARG A 121 -7.24 17.87 17.24
N TYR A 122 -5.93 17.87 17.48
CA TYR A 122 -5.09 16.75 17.12
C TYR A 122 -3.97 16.54 18.13
N GLU A 123 -3.44 15.36 18.13
CA GLU A 123 -2.27 14.96 18.92
C GLU A 123 -1.31 14.17 18.03
N LEU A 124 -0.02 14.23 18.37
CA LEU A 124 1.02 13.42 17.72
C LEU A 124 1.63 12.49 18.75
N TRP A 125 1.67 11.21 18.43
CA TRP A 125 2.34 10.17 19.20
C TRP A 125 3.49 9.55 18.41
N VAL A 126 4.68 9.49 18.99
CA VAL A 126 5.80 8.71 18.47
C VAL A 126 6.09 7.55 19.44
N VAL A 127 6.09 6.34 18.89
CA VAL A 127 6.47 5.14 19.64
C VAL A 127 7.88 4.75 19.26
N ASP A 128 8.81 4.91 20.18
CA ASP A 128 10.20 4.47 20.04
C ASP A 128 10.31 2.97 20.31
N ASP A 129 10.62 2.18 19.28
CA ASP A 129 10.71 0.72 19.36
C ASP A 129 12.11 0.26 19.83
N ASN A 130 12.52 0.73 21.02
CA ASN A 130 13.81 0.43 21.64
C ASN A 130 14.99 0.81 20.73
N SER A 131 15.07 2.09 20.37
CA SER A 131 16.21 2.65 19.62
C SER A 131 17.49 2.63 20.42
N SER A 132 18.60 2.42 19.73
CA SER A 132 19.96 2.41 20.29
C SER A 132 20.75 3.69 19.98
N ASP A 133 20.23 4.54 19.09
CA ASP A 133 20.80 5.83 18.69
C ASP A 133 20.27 6.99 19.55
N ARG A 134 20.39 8.24 19.08
CA ARG A 134 19.93 9.43 19.76
C ARG A 134 18.42 9.70 19.65
N THR A 135 17.65 8.82 19.00
CA THR A 135 16.20 8.99 18.80
C THR A 135 15.46 9.31 20.12
N PRO A 136 15.64 8.54 21.23
CA PRO A 136 14.91 8.83 22.48
C PRO A 136 15.26 10.21 23.06
N LEU A 137 16.50 10.64 22.97
CA LEU A 137 16.94 11.96 23.48
C LEU A 137 16.29 13.10 22.68
N LEU A 138 16.19 12.95 21.35
CA LEU A 138 15.55 13.93 20.49
C LEU A 138 14.05 14.01 20.76
N LEU A 139 13.36 12.90 20.95
CA LEU A 139 11.94 12.86 21.29
C LEU A 139 11.66 13.52 22.64
N ALA A 140 12.48 13.27 23.65
CA ALA A 140 12.34 13.89 24.95
C ALA A 140 12.48 15.42 24.90
N ALA A 141 13.41 15.94 24.10
CA ALA A 141 13.59 17.37 23.89
C ALA A 141 12.39 18.02 23.17
N LEU A 142 11.81 17.35 22.16
CA LEU A 142 10.68 17.85 21.41
C LEU A 142 9.38 17.92 22.23
N THR A 143 9.19 17.05 23.23
CA THR A 143 8.03 17.11 24.14
C THR A 143 7.93 18.42 24.91
N GLN A 144 9.05 19.05 25.21
CA GLN A 144 9.06 20.35 25.89
C GLN A 144 8.61 21.51 24.99
N ARG A 145 8.74 21.32 23.67
CA ARG A 145 8.42 22.35 22.67
C ARG A 145 6.98 22.32 22.18
N TYR A 146 6.38 21.12 22.12
CA TYR A 146 5.05 20.93 21.55
C TYR A 146 4.10 20.25 22.56
N PRO A 147 3.12 20.97 23.15
CA PRO A 147 2.21 20.42 24.17
C PRO A 147 1.31 19.28 23.70
N HIS A 148 1.02 19.20 22.40
CA HIS A 148 0.20 18.14 21.78
C HIS A 148 1.04 16.99 21.22
N PHE A 149 2.36 17.00 21.46
CA PHE A 149 3.27 15.92 21.11
C PHE A 149 3.51 15.01 22.33
N HIS A 150 3.39 13.71 22.11
CA HIS A 150 3.61 12.66 23.09
C HIS A 150 4.55 11.60 22.52
N TRP A 151 5.28 10.93 23.37
CA TRP A 151 6.06 9.79 22.96
C TRP A 151 6.08 8.69 24.01
N LEU A 152 6.28 7.45 23.55
CA LEU A 152 6.35 6.24 24.36
C LEU A 152 7.57 5.45 23.96
N GLN A 153 8.40 5.05 24.92
CA GLN A 153 9.52 4.14 24.67
C GLN A 153 9.14 2.70 25.00
N ARG A 154 9.38 1.78 24.09
CA ARG A 154 9.19 0.35 24.30
C ARG A 154 10.44 -0.28 24.92
N GLY A 155 10.24 -1.28 25.78
CA GLY A 155 11.36 -2.03 26.36
C GLY A 155 11.97 -3.04 25.37
N PRO A 156 13.17 -3.60 25.68
CA PRO A 156 13.87 -4.55 24.82
C PRO A 156 13.10 -5.87 24.57
N GLU A 157 12.20 -6.23 25.46
CA GLU A 157 11.35 -7.44 25.37
C GLU A 157 10.08 -7.23 24.51
N ALA A 158 9.85 -6.03 24.01
CA ALA A 158 8.67 -5.72 23.22
C ALA A 158 8.68 -6.47 21.89
N LYS A 159 7.53 -7.04 21.52
CA LYS A 159 7.32 -7.85 20.32
C LYS A 159 6.38 -7.15 19.33
N GLY A 160 6.18 -7.76 18.17
CA GLY A 160 5.22 -7.28 17.18
C GLY A 160 5.74 -6.15 16.26
N GLY A 161 6.98 -5.67 16.46
CA GLY A 161 7.59 -4.63 15.61
C GLY A 161 6.68 -3.39 15.48
N LYS A 162 6.52 -2.85 14.25
CA LYS A 162 5.66 -1.68 13.97
C LYS A 162 4.22 -1.90 14.42
N SER A 163 3.60 -3.04 14.09
CA SER A 163 2.22 -3.36 14.51
C SER A 163 2.07 -3.35 16.03
N GLY A 164 3.03 -3.98 16.75
CA GLY A 164 3.04 -3.99 18.21
C GLY A 164 3.24 -2.60 18.82
N ALA A 165 4.03 -1.73 18.20
CA ALA A 165 4.21 -0.35 18.61
C ALA A 165 2.91 0.45 18.45
N LEU A 166 2.23 0.31 17.31
CA LEU A 166 0.96 0.94 17.03
C LEU A 166 -0.16 0.46 17.97
N ASN A 167 -0.24 -0.85 18.23
CA ASN A 167 -1.22 -1.43 19.15
C ASN A 167 -1.00 -0.97 20.60
N GLN A 168 0.25 -0.79 21.02
CA GLN A 168 0.56 -0.37 22.38
C GLN A 168 0.09 1.07 22.66
N VAL A 169 0.15 1.95 21.67
CA VAL A 169 -0.29 3.34 21.83
C VAL A 169 -1.80 3.51 21.58
N LEU A 170 -2.43 2.61 20.84
CA LEU A 170 -3.84 2.71 20.43
C LEU A 170 -4.81 3.04 21.59
N PRO A 171 -4.72 2.43 22.78
CA PRO A 171 -5.60 2.76 23.90
C PRO A 171 -5.39 4.17 24.48
N LEU A 172 -4.26 4.82 24.20
CA LEU A 172 -3.92 6.16 24.70
C LEU A 172 -4.42 7.25 23.74
N LEU A 173 -4.68 6.91 22.50
CA LEU A 173 -5.12 7.85 21.46
C LEU A 173 -6.54 8.38 21.77
N LYS A 174 -6.80 9.64 21.42
CA LYS A 174 -8.11 10.30 21.60
C LYS A 174 -8.89 10.46 20.30
N GLY A 175 -8.19 10.37 19.13
CA GLY A 175 -8.73 10.71 17.83
C GLY A 175 -9.87 9.79 17.36
N ASP A 176 -10.87 10.36 16.71
CA ASP A 176 -11.89 9.64 15.95
C ASP A 176 -11.27 9.05 14.67
N PHE A 177 -10.22 9.69 14.19
CA PHE A 177 -9.41 9.28 13.04
C PHE A 177 -7.96 9.15 13.45
N ILE A 178 -7.30 8.09 13.01
CA ILE A 178 -5.91 7.76 13.35
C ILE A 178 -5.08 7.77 12.07
N GLY A 179 -4.16 8.74 11.99
CA GLY A 179 -3.20 8.87 10.88
C GLY A 179 -1.88 8.18 11.23
N VAL A 180 -1.38 7.30 10.37
CA VAL A 180 -0.11 6.58 10.56
C VAL A 180 0.93 7.03 9.55
N PHE A 181 2.14 7.34 10.04
CA PHE A 181 3.25 7.79 9.22
C PHE A 181 4.52 6.98 9.51
N ASP A 182 5.37 6.90 8.51
CA ASP A 182 6.74 6.41 8.68
C ASP A 182 7.66 7.56 9.13
N ALA A 183 8.79 7.22 9.75
CA ALA A 183 9.68 8.21 10.37
C ALA A 183 10.31 9.21 9.39
N ASP A 184 10.38 8.87 8.11
CA ASP A 184 10.90 9.69 7.01
C ASP A 184 9.82 10.49 6.25
N ALA A 185 8.56 10.44 6.72
CA ALA A 185 7.44 11.09 6.05
C ALA A 185 7.61 12.62 5.98
N GLN A 186 7.23 13.19 4.82
CA GLN A 186 7.12 14.62 4.64
C GLN A 186 5.71 14.96 4.13
N VAL A 187 5.04 15.88 4.80
CA VAL A 187 3.63 16.21 4.58
C VAL A 187 3.44 17.70 4.33
N SER A 188 2.35 18.08 3.67
CA SER A 188 1.89 19.47 3.56
C SER A 188 1.09 19.89 4.79
N GLY A 189 1.04 21.19 5.08
CA GLY A 189 0.33 21.74 6.24
C GLY A 189 -1.18 21.46 6.23
N ASP A 190 -1.80 21.44 5.07
CA ASP A 190 -3.23 21.24 4.83
C ASP A 190 -3.70 19.77 4.86
N LEU A 191 -2.81 18.82 5.18
CA LEU A 191 -3.05 17.39 5.04
C LEU A 191 -4.34 16.92 5.75
N ILE A 192 -4.54 17.29 7.02
CA ILE A 192 -5.72 16.86 7.79
C ILE A 192 -7.00 17.41 7.16
N GLN A 193 -7.01 18.70 6.79
CA GLN A 193 -8.14 19.35 6.15
C GLN A 193 -8.53 18.67 4.83
N ALA A 194 -7.56 18.24 4.03
CA ALA A 194 -7.77 17.58 2.76
C ALA A 194 -8.24 16.13 2.90
N VAL A 195 -7.85 15.44 3.98
CA VAL A 195 -8.17 14.01 4.19
C VAL A 195 -9.54 13.81 4.81
N LEU A 196 -9.94 14.63 5.80
CA LEU A 196 -11.16 14.41 6.58
C LEU A 196 -12.44 14.33 5.73
N PRO A 197 -12.67 15.15 4.67
CA PRO A 197 -13.87 15.05 3.86
C PRO A 197 -14.05 13.72 3.10
N TYR A 198 -12.99 12.94 2.93
CA TYR A 198 -13.12 11.60 2.36
C TYR A 198 -13.81 10.60 3.28
N PHE A 199 -13.95 10.93 4.57
CA PHE A 199 -14.68 10.12 5.55
C PHE A 199 -16.17 10.50 5.68
N ASP A 200 -16.66 11.51 4.94
CA ASP A 200 -18.07 11.88 4.97
C ASP A 200 -19.02 10.73 4.63
N PRO A 201 -18.72 9.86 3.63
CA PRO A 201 -19.49 8.63 3.48
C PRO A 201 -19.21 7.68 4.67
N ALA A 202 -20.29 7.28 5.37
CA ALA A 202 -20.19 6.48 6.60
C ALA A 202 -19.53 5.11 6.39
N GLU A 203 -19.57 4.57 5.17
CA GLU A 203 -18.92 3.31 4.79
C GLU A 203 -17.42 3.42 4.58
N VAL A 204 -16.83 4.63 4.58
CA VAL A 204 -15.38 4.80 4.47
C VAL A 204 -14.74 4.60 5.83
N GLY A 205 -14.05 3.46 5.97
CA GLY A 205 -13.31 3.11 7.19
C GLY A 205 -11.86 3.56 7.18
N ALA A 206 -11.29 3.82 5.99
CA ALA A 206 -9.90 4.30 5.89
C ALA A 206 -9.67 5.12 4.62
N VAL A 207 -8.60 5.90 4.64
CA VAL A 207 -8.15 6.77 3.55
C VAL A 207 -6.66 6.61 3.37
N GLN A 208 -6.20 6.36 2.15
CA GLN A 208 -4.78 6.32 1.80
C GLN A 208 -4.39 7.57 1.03
N VAL A 209 -3.46 8.32 1.56
CA VAL A 209 -2.85 9.46 0.87
C VAL A 209 -1.81 8.96 -0.13
N ARG A 210 -1.77 9.55 -1.32
CA ARG A 210 -0.77 9.21 -2.35
C ARG A 210 0.64 9.37 -1.84
N LYS A 211 1.47 8.36 -2.05
CA LYS A 211 2.90 8.43 -1.74
C LYS A 211 3.69 9.02 -2.89
N ALA A 212 4.76 9.73 -2.59
CA ALA A 212 5.71 10.26 -3.54
C ALA A 212 7.14 10.06 -3.05
N ILE A 213 8.11 9.94 -3.95
CA ILE A 213 9.52 9.77 -3.62
C ILE A 213 10.21 11.13 -3.59
N ALA A 214 10.74 11.52 -2.43
CA ALA A 214 11.37 12.82 -2.22
C ALA A 214 12.67 12.99 -3.03
N ASN A 215 13.46 11.94 -3.15
CA ASN A 215 14.76 11.89 -3.84
C ASN A 215 14.67 11.22 -5.24
N ALA A 216 13.55 11.42 -5.96
CA ALA A 216 13.27 10.73 -7.22
C ALA A 216 14.37 10.92 -8.31
N GLU A 217 15.07 12.05 -8.33
CA GLU A 217 16.05 12.40 -9.36
C GLU A 217 17.47 11.90 -9.08
N VAL A 218 17.71 11.18 -7.97
CA VAL A 218 19.06 10.73 -7.57
C VAL A 218 19.61 9.68 -8.54
N ASN A 219 18.81 8.68 -8.93
CA ASN A 219 19.23 7.63 -9.85
C ASN A 219 18.05 6.88 -10.50
N PHE A 220 18.38 5.87 -11.32
CA PHE A 220 17.39 5.00 -11.99
C PHE A 220 16.41 4.35 -11.00
N TRP A 221 16.90 3.88 -9.85
CA TRP A 221 16.09 3.17 -8.87
C TRP A 221 15.07 4.09 -8.20
N THR A 222 15.49 5.27 -7.76
CA THR A 222 14.59 6.24 -7.12
C THR A 222 13.58 6.82 -8.12
N LYS A 223 14.00 7.07 -9.36
CA LYS A 223 13.09 7.50 -10.43
C LYS A 223 12.08 6.42 -10.78
N GLY A 224 12.50 5.17 -10.86
CA GLY A 224 11.62 4.02 -11.07
C GLY A 224 10.60 3.87 -9.94
N GLN A 225 11.01 3.99 -8.67
CA GLN A 225 10.12 3.98 -7.50
C GLN A 225 9.08 5.11 -7.56
N SER A 226 9.49 6.32 -7.97
CA SER A 226 8.57 7.45 -8.13
C SER A 226 7.48 7.16 -9.18
N ILE A 227 7.86 6.61 -10.33
CA ILE A 227 6.91 6.24 -11.38
C ILE A 227 5.99 5.10 -10.93
N GLU A 228 6.53 4.10 -10.22
CA GLU A 228 5.75 3.01 -9.62
C GLU A 228 4.68 3.55 -8.66
N MET A 229 5.02 4.48 -7.74
CA MET A 229 4.07 5.09 -6.82
C MET A 229 2.99 5.91 -7.53
N ILE A 230 3.34 6.59 -8.61
CA ILE A 230 2.38 7.33 -9.45
C ILE A 230 1.42 6.36 -10.14
N PHE A 231 1.93 5.27 -10.70
CA PHE A 231 1.12 4.26 -11.37
C PHE A 231 0.19 3.53 -10.39
N ASP A 232 0.70 3.13 -9.23
CA ASP A 232 -0.07 2.50 -8.15
C ASP A 232 -1.23 3.42 -7.70
N SER A 233 -0.94 4.69 -7.42
CA SER A 233 -1.97 5.67 -7.05
C SER A 233 -3.02 5.87 -8.15
N PHE A 234 -2.60 5.93 -9.42
CA PHE A 234 -3.52 6.04 -10.56
C PHE A 234 -4.47 4.84 -10.63
N LEU A 235 -3.97 3.63 -10.47
CA LEU A 235 -4.79 2.43 -10.45
C LEU A 235 -5.76 2.42 -9.26
N HIS A 236 -5.30 2.81 -8.07
CA HIS A 236 -6.14 2.88 -6.87
C HIS A 236 -7.29 3.86 -7.03
N GLU A 237 -7.02 5.06 -7.55
CA GLU A 237 -8.07 6.07 -7.82
C GLU A 237 -9.16 5.49 -8.73
N ARG A 238 -8.78 4.72 -9.77
CA ARG A 238 -9.71 4.11 -10.73
C ARG A 238 -10.47 2.92 -10.13
N ARG A 239 -9.76 2.05 -9.40
CA ARG A 239 -10.37 0.89 -8.72
C ARG A 239 -11.43 1.37 -7.73
N ASN A 240 -11.14 2.37 -6.92
CA ASN A 240 -12.09 2.96 -5.98
C ASN A 240 -13.33 3.49 -6.70
N THR A 241 -13.17 4.24 -7.80
CA THR A 241 -14.28 4.77 -8.57
C THR A 241 -15.15 3.67 -9.17
N LEU A 242 -14.56 2.53 -9.54
CA LEU A 242 -15.31 1.36 -10.04
C LEU A 242 -15.90 0.49 -8.92
N GLY A 243 -15.77 0.87 -7.65
CA GLY A 243 -16.21 0.05 -6.52
C GLY A 243 -15.34 -1.20 -6.28
N GLY A 244 -14.11 -1.20 -6.79
CA GLY A 244 -13.10 -2.22 -6.53
C GLY A 244 -12.45 -2.05 -5.15
N ILE A 245 -11.26 -2.64 -4.98
CA ILE A 245 -10.50 -2.56 -3.73
C ILE A 245 -9.63 -1.31 -3.68
N GLY A 246 -9.85 -0.45 -2.69
CA GLY A 246 -8.86 0.49 -2.18
C GLY A 246 -7.84 -0.23 -1.28
N GLU A 247 -6.58 0.15 -1.32
CA GLU A 247 -5.55 -0.49 -0.50
C GLU A 247 -4.76 0.53 0.33
N LEU A 248 -4.46 0.18 1.59
CA LEU A 248 -3.52 0.90 2.43
C LEU A 248 -2.08 0.59 1.98
N ARG A 249 -1.19 1.57 2.14
CA ARG A 249 0.23 1.51 1.74
C ARG A 249 1.19 1.95 2.84
N GLY A 250 0.75 1.89 4.09
CA GLY A 250 1.53 2.20 5.28
C GLY A 250 1.66 3.68 5.57
N ASN A 251 2.54 4.38 4.85
CA ASN A 251 2.79 5.79 5.08
C ASN A 251 1.63 6.69 4.59
N GLY A 252 1.12 7.57 5.47
CA GLY A 252 0.00 8.46 5.15
C GLY A 252 -1.36 7.75 5.06
N GLN A 253 -1.56 6.68 5.82
CA GLN A 253 -2.87 6.06 5.97
C GLN A 253 -3.62 6.67 7.14
N PHE A 254 -4.90 6.97 6.94
CA PHE A 254 -5.83 7.38 7.97
C PHE A 254 -6.92 6.33 8.14
N VAL A 255 -7.24 5.98 9.37
CA VAL A 255 -8.24 4.94 9.67
C VAL A 255 -9.24 5.49 10.68
N ARG A 256 -10.53 5.30 10.44
CA ARG A 256 -11.57 5.57 11.41
C ARG A 256 -11.36 4.67 12.63
N ARG A 257 -11.36 5.23 13.85
CA ARG A 257 -11.14 4.47 15.09
C ARG A 257 -12.06 3.26 15.18
N THR A 258 -13.35 3.45 14.98
CA THR A 258 -14.35 2.37 15.07
C THR A 258 -14.07 1.25 14.07
N ALA A 259 -13.61 1.57 12.86
CA ALA A 259 -13.23 0.57 11.86
C ALA A 259 -11.99 -0.21 12.28
N LEU A 260 -10.98 0.48 12.84
CA LEU A 260 -9.75 -0.16 13.32
C LEU A 260 -10.01 -1.08 14.52
N GLU A 261 -10.81 -0.61 15.48
CA GLU A 261 -11.17 -1.38 16.68
C GLU A 261 -11.99 -2.62 16.33
N ARG A 262 -12.96 -2.50 15.41
CA ARG A 262 -13.72 -3.66 14.88
C ARG A 262 -12.82 -4.66 14.17
N CYS A 263 -11.77 -4.21 13.51
CA CYS A 263 -10.75 -5.08 12.92
C CYS A 263 -9.74 -5.64 13.93
N GLY A 264 -9.81 -5.29 15.22
CA GLY A 264 -8.91 -5.78 16.26
C GLY A 264 -7.52 -5.17 16.24
N GLY A 265 -7.38 -3.91 15.78
CA GLY A 265 -6.11 -3.19 15.69
C GLY A 265 -5.21 -3.68 14.54
N TRP A 266 -3.89 -3.53 14.68
CA TRP A 266 -2.90 -4.01 13.71
C TRP A 266 -2.49 -5.44 14.00
N ASN A 267 -2.38 -6.26 12.94
CA ASN A 267 -1.99 -7.66 13.07
C ASN A 267 -0.47 -7.80 13.25
N GLU A 268 -0.04 -8.29 14.39
CA GLU A 268 1.37 -8.50 14.73
C GLU A 268 2.01 -9.74 14.07
N ASP A 269 1.20 -10.63 13.52
CA ASP A 269 1.63 -11.87 12.85
C ASP A 269 1.87 -11.69 11.34
N THR A 270 1.81 -10.46 10.84
CA THR A 270 2.06 -10.14 9.41
C THR A 270 3.33 -9.32 9.22
N ILE A 271 3.88 -9.36 8.00
CA ILE A 271 5.06 -8.56 7.63
C ILE A 271 4.64 -7.15 7.20
N THR A 272 3.44 -7.01 6.62
CA THR A 272 2.87 -5.75 6.14
C THR A 272 1.53 -5.51 6.82
N ASP A 273 1.55 -4.66 7.82
CA ASP A 273 0.39 -4.29 8.64
C ASP A 273 -0.73 -3.62 7.83
N ASP A 274 -0.35 -2.78 6.88
CA ASP A 274 -1.20 -2.03 5.97
C ASP A 274 -1.98 -2.94 5.00
N LEU A 275 -1.29 -3.87 4.35
CA LEU A 275 -1.92 -4.79 3.41
C LEU A 275 -2.84 -5.81 4.09
N ASP A 276 -2.50 -6.24 5.30
CA ASP A 276 -3.36 -7.09 6.12
C ASP A 276 -4.61 -6.32 6.58
N LEU A 277 -4.43 -5.10 7.11
CA LEU A 277 -5.54 -4.25 7.54
C LEU A 277 -6.48 -3.91 6.38
N THR A 278 -5.94 -3.73 5.16
CA THR A 278 -6.74 -3.56 3.94
C THR A 278 -7.77 -4.68 3.78
N PHE A 279 -7.34 -5.94 3.89
CA PHE A 279 -8.25 -7.09 3.72
C PHE A 279 -9.27 -7.15 4.84
N ARG A 280 -8.86 -6.94 6.09
CA ARG A 280 -9.78 -6.96 7.24
C ARG A 280 -10.85 -5.87 7.16
N LEU A 281 -10.49 -4.66 6.75
CA LEU A 281 -11.45 -3.58 6.52
C LEU A 281 -12.48 -3.96 5.46
N HIS A 282 -12.05 -4.44 4.30
CA HIS A 282 -12.99 -4.85 3.24
C HIS A 282 -13.84 -6.06 3.63
N LEU A 283 -13.28 -7.02 4.37
CA LEU A 283 -14.01 -8.19 4.88
C LEU A 283 -15.03 -7.80 5.96
N ASP A 284 -14.79 -6.70 6.67
CA ASP A 284 -15.73 -6.10 7.65
C ASP A 284 -16.71 -5.09 7.01
N GLY A 285 -16.68 -4.96 5.68
CA GLY A 285 -17.62 -4.14 4.93
C GLY A 285 -17.20 -2.69 4.69
N TRP A 286 -16.06 -2.25 5.22
CA TRP A 286 -15.57 -0.90 5.01
C TRP A 286 -15.00 -0.67 3.62
N ASN A 287 -15.08 0.57 3.16
CA ASN A 287 -14.38 1.07 1.98
C ASN A 287 -13.09 1.78 2.38
N ILE A 288 -12.12 1.79 1.46
CA ILE A 288 -10.88 2.55 1.60
C ILE A 288 -10.82 3.55 0.45
N ALA A 289 -10.83 4.83 0.77
CA ALA A 289 -10.69 5.90 -0.22
C ALA A 289 -9.21 6.23 -0.49
N SER A 290 -8.93 6.91 -1.60
CA SER A 290 -7.57 7.37 -1.96
C SER A 290 -7.55 8.87 -2.22
N VAL A 291 -6.57 9.56 -1.66
CA VAL A 291 -6.30 10.99 -1.84
C VAL A 291 -5.14 11.16 -2.81
N ALA A 292 -5.40 11.75 -3.96
CA ALA A 292 -4.38 12.00 -4.97
C ALA A 292 -3.55 13.28 -4.69
N SER A 293 -4.15 14.26 -4.00
CA SER A 293 -3.53 15.51 -3.58
C SER A 293 -4.24 15.98 -2.28
N PRO A 294 -3.48 16.39 -1.25
CA PRO A 294 -2.02 16.40 -1.13
C PRO A 294 -1.39 15.00 -1.17
N PHE A 295 -0.08 14.94 -1.02
CA PHE A 295 0.67 13.67 -1.01
C PHE A 295 1.65 13.63 0.16
N VAL A 296 2.04 12.41 0.55
CA VAL A 296 3.09 12.15 1.55
C VAL A 296 4.36 11.73 0.83
N GLN A 297 5.47 12.41 1.09
CA GLN A 297 6.77 12.04 0.55
C GLN A 297 7.49 11.10 1.51
N GLU A 298 8.28 10.17 0.93
CA GLU A 298 9.17 9.26 1.64
C GLU A 298 10.52 9.19 0.93
N GLU A 299 11.57 8.77 1.63
CA GLU A 299 12.90 8.60 1.04
C GLU A 299 12.97 7.32 0.21
N GLY A 300 13.21 7.45 -1.09
CA GLY A 300 13.39 6.32 -2.00
C GLY A 300 14.74 5.63 -1.80
N VAL A 301 14.74 4.31 -1.91
CA VAL A 301 15.94 3.48 -1.77
C VAL A 301 16.87 3.66 -2.96
N THR A 302 18.09 4.07 -2.71
CA THR A 302 19.08 4.42 -3.76
C THR A 302 19.93 3.22 -4.22
N ARG A 303 19.97 2.10 -3.46
CA ARG A 303 20.84 0.95 -3.72
C ARG A 303 20.02 -0.29 -4.08
N THR A 304 20.47 -1.04 -5.10
CA THR A 304 19.80 -2.26 -5.59
C THR A 304 19.55 -3.28 -4.49
N LEU A 305 20.51 -3.53 -3.61
CA LEU A 305 20.36 -4.51 -2.53
C LEU A 305 19.32 -4.09 -1.50
N GLY A 306 19.30 -2.82 -1.12
CA GLY A 306 18.28 -2.26 -0.23
C GLY A 306 16.87 -2.38 -0.86
N LEU A 307 16.75 -2.04 -2.15
CA LEU A 307 15.51 -2.20 -2.89
C LEU A 307 15.07 -3.67 -2.95
N TRP A 308 15.99 -4.59 -3.21
CA TRP A 308 15.71 -6.03 -3.19
C TRP A 308 15.11 -6.49 -1.85
N HIS A 309 15.70 -6.08 -0.72
CA HIS A 309 15.19 -6.43 0.61
C HIS A 309 13.80 -5.83 0.85
N GLN A 310 13.59 -4.57 0.49
CA GLN A 310 12.30 -3.88 0.63
C GLN A 310 11.21 -4.56 -0.21
N ARG A 311 11.47 -4.84 -1.50
CA ARG A 311 10.50 -5.46 -2.42
C ARG A 311 10.18 -6.90 -2.05
N ASN A 312 11.16 -7.67 -1.58
CA ASN A 312 10.92 -9.01 -1.05
C ASN A 312 9.97 -8.99 0.16
N ARG A 313 10.14 -8.03 1.06
CA ARG A 313 9.24 -7.86 2.21
C ARG A 313 7.82 -7.52 1.76
N TRP A 314 7.67 -6.59 0.82
CA TRP A 314 6.37 -6.20 0.30
C TRP A 314 5.68 -7.35 -0.45
N ALA A 315 6.41 -8.09 -1.28
CA ALA A 315 5.89 -9.25 -1.97
C ALA A 315 5.45 -10.35 -1.00
N GLU A 316 6.26 -10.66 0.00
CA GLU A 316 5.95 -11.68 1.01
C GLU A 316 4.70 -11.30 1.81
N GLY A 317 4.63 -10.07 2.34
CA GLY A 317 3.47 -9.59 3.08
C GLY A 317 2.21 -9.53 2.23
N GLY A 318 2.32 -9.02 1.00
CA GLY A 318 1.23 -9.02 0.04
C GLY A 318 0.72 -10.43 -0.31
N TYR A 319 1.61 -11.42 -0.37
CA TYR A 319 1.24 -12.81 -0.63
C TYR A 319 0.56 -13.47 0.59
N GLN A 320 1.04 -13.15 1.81
CA GLN A 320 0.49 -13.69 3.06
C GLN A 320 -1.01 -13.44 3.18
N ARG A 321 -1.49 -12.23 2.87
CA ARG A 321 -2.92 -11.89 2.96
C ARG A 321 -3.81 -12.79 2.11
N TYR A 322 -3.38 -13.18 0.91
CA TYR A 322 -4.14 -14.11 0.07
C TYR A 322 -4.13 -15.52 0.67
N LEU A 323 -3.00 -15.99 1.20
CA LEU A 323 -2.89 -17.31 1.82
C LEU A 323 -3.68 -17.41 3.13
N ASP A 324 -3.84 -16.30 3.84
CA ASP A 324 -4.57 -16.28 5.10
C ASP A 324 -6.08 -16.19 4.89
N TYR A 325 -6.53 -15.31 4.00
CA TYR A 325 -7.95 -14.97 3.86
C TYR A 325 -8.66 -15.65 2.67
N TRP A 326 -8.01 -16.57 1.93
CA TRP A 326 -8.58 -17.18 0.73
C TRP A 326 -9.98 -17.81 0.89
N PRO A 327 -10.38 -18.46 2.04
CA PRO A 327 -11.71 -19.01 2.16
C PRO A 327 -12.80 -17.92 2.18
N LEU A 328 -12.48 -16.78 2.81
CA LEU A 328 -13.40 -15.63 2.88
C LEU A 328 -13.54 -14.94 1.51
N LEU A 329 -12.48 -14.95 0.72
CA LEU A 329 -12.51 -14.44 -0.66
C LEU A 329 -13.38 -15.32 -1.55
N LEU A 330 -13.25 -16.65 -1.47
CA LEU A 330 -14.07 -17.59 -2.23
C LEU A 330 -15.55 -17.55 -1.80
N ASN A 331 -15.83 -17.29 -0.53
CA ASN A 331 -17.19 -17.07 -0.03
C ASN A 331 -17.77 -15.69 -0.39
N ASN A 332 -17.06 -14.93 -1.22
CA ASN A 332 -17.49 -13.59 -1.69
C ASN A 332 -17.86 -12.61 -0.57
N ARG A 333 -17.22 -12.69 0.59
CA ARG A 333 -17.55 -11.85 1.76
C ARG A 333 -17.34 -10.35 1.51
N MET A 334 -16.38 -9.98 0.64
CA MET A 334 -16.15 -8.59 0.23
C MET A 334 -17.19 -8.07 -0.78
N GLY A 335 -18.03 -8.95 -1.33
CA GLY A 335 -18.92 -8.67 -2.47
C GLY A 335 -18.26 -8.96 -3.83
N PHE A 336 -19.08 -9.29 -4.80
CA PHE A 336 -18.63 -9.81 -6.12
C PHE A 336 -17.65 -8.87 -6.82
N GLN A 337 -17.93 -7.58 -6.86
CA GLN A 337 -17.12 -6.61 -7.58
C GLN A 337 -15.71 -6.46 -7.00
N LYS A 338 -15.59 -6.34 -5.68
CA LYS A 338 -14.30 -6.27 -4.98
C LYS A 338 -13.52 -7.58 -5.10
N THR A 339 -14.22 -8.72 -5.01
CA THR A 339 -13.59 -10.05 -5.13
C THR A 339 -13.03 -10.26 -6.53
N VAL A 340 -13.77 -9.91 -7.59
CA VAL A 340 -13.28 -10.03 -8.98
C VAL A 340 -12.10 -9.09 -9.23
N ASP A 341 -12.19 -7.84 -8.82
CA ASP A 341 -11.10 -6.87 -8.93
C ASP A 341 -9.83 -7.39 -8.24
N LEU A 342 -9.95 -7.87 -7.01
CA LEU A 342 -8.86 -8.43 -6.23
C LEU A 342 -8.22 -9.65 -6.90
N LEU A 343 -9.03 -10.59 -7.42
CA LEU A 343 -8.54 -11.80 -8.08
C LEU A 343 -7.80 -11.48 -9.37
N ILE A 344 -8.28 -10.53 -10.17
CA ILE A 344 -7.58 -10.08 -11.37
C ILE A 344 -6.20 -9.52 -11.02
N PHE A 345 -6.12 -8.63 -10.01
CA PHE A 345 -4.84 -8.09 -9.57
C PHE A 345 -3.93 -9.15 -8.94
N TRP A 346 -4.49 -10.13 -8.22
CA TRP A 346 -3.73 -11.27 -7.70
C TRP A 346 -3.11 -12.10 -8.81
N ILE A 347 -3.86 -12.37 -9.89
CA ILE A 347 -3.35 -13.09 -11.05
C ILE A 347 -2.19 -12.31 -11.69
N ILE A 348 -2.35 -11.02 -11.92
CA ILE A 348 -1.32 -10.19 -12.54
C ILE A 348 -0.05 -10.11 -11.67
N GLN A 349 -0.23 -9.86 -10.37
CA GLN A 349 0.89 -9.55 -9.47
C GLN A 349 1.62 -10.80 -8.95
N TYR A 350 0.92 -11.93 -8.78
CA TYR A 350 1.49 -13.13 -8.14
C TYR A 350 1.47 -14.36 -9.03
N ILE A 351 0.35 -14.66 -9.71
CA ILE A 351 0.23 -15.90 -10.48
C ILE A 351 1.00 -15.80 -11.78
N LEU A 352 0.84 -14.74 -12.55
CA LEU A 352 1.50 -14.55 -13.82
C LEU A 352 3.04 -14.60 -13.71
N PRO A 353 3.70 -13.90 -12.76
CA PRO A 353 5.15 -13.98 -12.58
C PRO A 353 5.67 -15.39 -12.31
N ILE A 354 4.96 -16.21 -11.55
CA ILE A 354 5.39 -17.60 -11.28
C ILE A 354 5.01 -18.57 -12.38
N ALA A 355 3.98 -18.28 -13.17
CA ALA A 355 3.52 -19.11 -14.28
C ALA A 355 4.37 -18.95 -15.56
N VAL A 356 4.90 -17.73 -15.80
CA VAL A 356 5.75 -17.43 -16.97
C VAL A 356 7.03 -18.28 -16.99
N ILE A 357 7.56 -18.66 -15.83
CA ILE A 357 8.79 -19.47 -15.74
C ILE A 357 8.61 -20.84 -16.40
N PRO A 358 7.72 -21.73 -15.92
CA PRO A 358 7.51 -23.03 -16.57
C PRO A 358 7.00 -22.89 -18.00
N ASP A 359 6.15 -21.90 -18.29
CA ASP A 359 5.65 -21.65 -19.63
C ASP A 359 6.79 -21.39 -20.62
N THR A 360 7.73 -20.50 -20.27
CA THR A 360 8.89 -20.19 -21.10
C THR A 360 9.82 -21.39 -21.27
N LEU A 361 10.07 -22.15 -20.20
CA LEU A 361 10.93 -23.33 -20.24
C LEU A 361 10.37 -24.41 -21.14
N ILE A 362 9.07 -24.74 -21.00
CA ILE A 362 8.39 -25.76 -21.80
C ILE A 362 8.31 -25.31 -23.25
N SER A 363 7.93 -24.07 -23.51
CA SER A 363 7.84 -23.53 -24.88
C SER A 363 9.18 -23.56 -25.59
N THR A 364 10.27 -23.22 -24.90
CA THR A 364 11.63 -23.30 -25.46
C THR A 364 12.00 -24.76 -25.78
N TRP A 365 11.64 -25.70 -24.88
CA TRP A 365 11.90 -27.12 -25.10
C TRP A 365 11.18 -27.70 -26.32
N TYR A 366 9.91 -27.32 -26.49
CA TYR A 366 9.10 -27.81 -27.63
C TYR A 366 9.21 -26.95 -28.90
N GLY A 367 9.93 -25.83 -28.87
CA GLY A 367 10.16 -24.98 -30.05
C GLY A 367 8.92 -24.18 -30.50
N HIS A 368 8.01 -23.83 -29.60
CA HIS A 368 6.83 -22.99 -29.90
C HIS A 368 6.74 -21.76 -28.99
N PRO A 369 5.94 -20.72 -29.35
CA PRO A 369 5.76 -19.53 -28.52
C PRO A 369 5.13 -19.89 -27.18
N PRO A 370 5.45 -19.14 -26.10
CA PRO A 370 4.83 -19.28 -24.79
C PRO A 370 3.32 -19.08 -24.85
N LEU A 371 2.56 -19.93 -24.14
CA LEU A 371 1.10 -19.85 -24.07
C LEU A 371 0.61 -18.57 -23.39
N LEU A 372 1.38 -18.06 -22.41
CA LEU A 372 1.07 -16.83 -21.69
C LEU A 372 1.53 -15.56 -22.41
N LEU A 373 2.17 -15.67 -23.58
CA LEU A 373 2.66 -14.51 -24.34
C LEU A 373 1.57 -13.46 -24.63
N PRO A 374 0.36 -13.83 -25.12
CA PRO A 374 -0.70 -12.85 -25.36
C PRO A 374 -1.12 -12.11 -24.10
N LEU A 375 -1.23 -12.82 -22.98
CA LEU A 375 -1.59 -12.23 -21.68
C LEU A 375 -0.48 -11.30 -21.15
N SER A 376 0.77 -11.70 -21.27
CA SER A 376 1.93 -10.91 -20.85
C SER A 376 2.08 -9.64 -21.69
N LEU A 377 1.89 -9.72 -23.00
CA LEU A 377 1.91 -8.55 -23.89
C LEU A 377 0.75 -7.61 -23.60
N LEU A 378 -0.45 -8.12 -23.38
CA LEU A 378 -1.61 -7.31 -23.01
C LEU A 378 -1.37 -6.56 -21.71
N THR A 379 -0.98 -7.26 -20.64
CA THR A 379 -0.77 -6.64 -19.32
C THR A 379 0.38 -5.63 -19.36
N SER A 380 1.47 -5.91 -20.05
CA SER A 380 2.59 -4.98 -20.22
C SER A 380 2.20 -3.72 -21.01
N SER A 381 1.45 -3.89 -22.11
CA SER A 381 0.97 -2.76 -22.93
C SER A 381 0.02 -1.86 -22.14
N LEU A 382 -0.93 -2.46 -21.42
CA LEU A 382 -1.89 -1.70 -20.60
C LEU A 382 -1.20 -1.05 -19.39
N SER A 383 -0.16 -1.67 -18.83
CA SER A 383 0.68 -1.04 -17.80
C SER A 383 1.44 0.18 -18.34
N LEU A 384 2.01 0.08 -19.52
CA LEU A 384 2.67 1.21 -20.19
C LEU A 384 1.71 2.38 -20.40
N ILE A 385 0.52 2.11 -20.93
CA ILE A 385 -0.54 3.13 -21.13
C ILE A 385 -0.98 3.70 -19.77
N GLY A 386 -1.17 2.86 -18.78
CA GLY A 386 -1.55 3.27 -17.42
C GLY A 386 -0.49 4.15 -16.75
N MET A 387 0.80 3.84 -16.92
CA MET A 387 1.90 4.68 -16.45
C MET A 387 1.91 6.04 -17.13
N PHE A 388 1.73 6.07 -18.47
CA PHE A 388 1.62 7.33 -19.20
C PHE A 388 0.45 8.19 -18.68
N ALA A 389 -0.72 7.57 -18.51
CA ALA A 389 -1.92 8.23 -17.98
C ALA A 389 -1.75 8.70 -16.53
N GLY A 390 -1.12 7.89 -15.68
CA GLY A 390 -0.81 8.24 -14.28
C GLY A 390 0.16 9.42 -14.19
N LEU A 391 1.25 9.41 -14.95
CA LEU A 391 2.19 10.51 -15.03
C LEU A 391 1.49 11.80 -15.49
N ASN A 392 0.64 11.71 -16.52
CA ASN A 392 -0.13 12.86 -17.00
C ASN A 392 -1.13 13.34 -15.92
N ARG A 393 -1.79 12.43 -15.20
CA ARG A 393 -2.69 12.78 -14.08
C ARG A 393 -2.00 13.60 -13.00
N VAL A 394 -0.78 13.20 -12.61
CA VAL A 394 0.00 13.94 -11.60
C VAL A 394 0.40 15.31 -12.12
N ARG A 395 0.80 15.44 -13.38
CA ARG A 395 1.10 16.76 -14.00
C ARG A 395 -0.11 17.69 -13.97
N ILE A 396 -1.30 17.17 -14.28
CA ILE A 396 -2.55 17.96 -14.20
C ILE A 396 -2.80 18.44 -12.76
N LEU A 397 -2.65 17.56 -11.76
CA LEU A 397 -2.82 17.92 -10.36
C LEU A 397 -1.80 18.95 -9.85
N GLN A 398 -0.61 18.98 -10.46
CA GLN A 398 0.46 19.94 -10.17
C GLN A 398 0.45 21.18 -11.08
N HIS A 399 -0.60 21.34 -11.89
CA HIS A 399 -0.72 22.44 -12.87
C HIS A 399 0.46 22.55 -13.85
N GLN A 400 1.12 21.41 -14.16
CA GLN A 400 2.24 21.35 -15.08
C GLN A 400 1.75 21.17 -16.53
N PRO A 401 2.43 21.74 -17.54
CA PRO A 401 2.06 21.61 -18.94
C PRO A 401 2.23 20.16 -19.43
N PHE A 402 1.38 19.76 -20.38
CA PHE A 402 1.50 18.47 -21.06
C PHE A 402 2.83 18.38 -21.82
N ASN A 403 3.55 17.27 -21.65
CA ASN A 403 4.80 17.01 -22.37
C ASN A 403 4.87 15.53 -22.80
N PHE A 404 4.55 15.29 -24.07
CA PHE A 404 4.45 13.94 -24.63
C PHE A 404 5.76 13.13 -24.48
N PHE A 405 6.89 13.76 -24.78
CA PHE A 405 8.18 13.05 -24.76
C PHE A 405 8.59 12.65 -23.34
N GLN A 406 8.43 13.53 -22.37
CA GLN A 406 8.72 13.21 -20.95
C GLN A 406 7.79 12.12 -20.42
N LEU A 407 6.50 12.18 -20.75
CA LEU A 407 5.53 11.17 -20.34
C LEU A 407 5.84 9.80 -20.95
N THR A 408 6.16 9.76 -22.25
CA THR A 408 6.51 8.52 -22.95
C THR A 408 7.81 7.92 -22.40
N PHE A 409 8.85 8.74 -22.24
CA PHE A 409 10.11 8.30 -21.65
C PHE A 409 9.93 7.78 -20.24
N GLY A 410 9.17 8.50 -19.40
CA GLY A 410 8.84 8.08 -18.04
C GLY A 410 8.08 6.76 -18.02
N ALA A 411 7.08 6.57 -18.87
CA ALA A 411 6.31 5.34 -18.96
C ALA A 411 7.18 4.13 -19.39
N ILE A 412 8.06 4.31 -20.36
CA ILE A 412 9.02 3.27 -20.80
C ILE A 412 9.97 2.92 -19.65
N LEU A 413 10.57 3.92 -19.00
CA LEU A 413 11.47 3.72 -17.87
C LEU A 413 10.78 2.98 -16.73
N GLY A 414 9.55 3.39 -16.38
CA GLY A 414 8.74 2.72 -15.36
C GLY A 414 8.44 1.27 -15.74
N THR A 415 8.11 0.97 -16.99
CA THR A 415 7.86 -0.40 -17.46
C THR A 415 9.11 -1.27 -17.33
N ILE A 416 10.28 -0.74 -17.73
CA ILE A 416 11.57 -1.45 -17.56
C ILE A 416 11.85 -1.68 -16.07
N TYR A 417 11.65 -0.66 -15.25
CA TYR A 417 11.85 -0.77 -13.80
C TYR A 417 10.92 -1.83 -13.20
N MET A 418 9.64 -1.89 -13.58
CA MET A 418 8.67 -2.86 -13.05
C MET A 418 9.02 -4.32 -13.38
N ALA A 419 9.89 -4.59 -14.36
CA ALA A 419 10.32 -5.96 -14.68
C ALA A 419 11.01 -6.68 -13.50
N HIS A 420 11.58 -5.93 -12.54
CA HIS A 420 12.17 -6.54 -11.33
C HIS A 420 11.16 -7.32 -10.49
N TRP A 421 9.86 -6.96 -10.54
CA TRP A 421 8.82 -7.67 -9.80
C TRP A 421 8.64 -9.12 -10.24
N LEU A 422 8.92 -9.47 -11.51
CA LEU A 422 8.89 -10.85 -11.99
C LEU A 422 9.86 -11.73 -11.16
N VAL A 423 11.09 -11.22 -10.96
CA VAL A 423 12.12 -11.94 -10.21
C VAL A 423 11.82 -11.95 -8.71
N VAL A 424 11.36 -10.83 -8.16
CA VAL A 424 11.02 -10.69 -6.74
C VAL A 424 9.90 -11.66 -6.36
N VAL A 425 8.79 -11.64 -7.08
CA VAL A 425 7.61 -12.47 -6.75
C VAL A 425 7.91 -13.96 -6.91
N ALA A 426 8.58 -14.35 -7.99
CA ALA A 426 8.99 -15.75 -8.20
C ALA A 426 9.91 -16.24 -7.07
N SER A 427 10.93 -15.45 -6.72
CA SER A 427 11.86 -15.76 -5.64
C SER A 427 11.17 -15.85 -4.27
N VAL A 428 10.25 -14.92 -3.97
CA VAL A 428 9.50 -14.92 -2.71
C VAL A 428 8.60 -16.14 -2.61
N THR A 429 7.85 -16.48 -3.67
CA THR A 429 6.96 -17.63 -3.67
C THR A 429 7.74 -18.94 -3.45
N ALA A 430 8.86 -19.12 -4.16
CA ALA A 430 9.73 -20.27 -3.96
C ALA A 430 10.26 -20.38 -2.53
N ARG A 431 10.74 -19.26 -1.97
CA ARG A 431 11.27 -19.23 -0.59
C ARG A 431 10.18 -19.50 0.46
N MET A 432 8.99 -18.91 0.32
CA MET A 432 7.87 -19.16 1.23
C MET A 432 7.42 -20.62 1.22
N SER A 433 7.56 -21.32 0.09
CA SER A 433 7.22 -22.73 -0.04
C SER A 433 8.19 -23.66 0.72
N ILE A 434 9.44 -23.23 0.91
CA ILE A 434 10.51 -24.09 1.46
C ILE A 434 10.88 -23.69 2.89
N ARG A 435 10.95 -22.38 3.20
CA ARG A 435 11.50 -21.85 4.46
C ARG A 435 10.40 -21.42 5.42
N PRO A 436 10.59 -21.60 6.75
CA PRO A 436 9.74 -20.97 7.74
C PRO A 436 9.89 -19.43 7.68
N LYS A 437 8.83 -18.71 8.06
CA LYS A 437 8.80 -17.25 8.13
C LYS A 437 9.99 -16.73 8.96
N ARG A 438 10.73 -15.75 8.42
CA ARG A 438 11.71 -14.98 9.19
C ARG A 438 11.08 -13.65 9.58
N PHE A 439 10.98 -13.41 10.89
CA PHE A 439 10.49 -12.14 11.46
C PHE A 439 11.58 -11.05 11.55
N ASN A 440 12.82 -11.34 11.14
CA ASN A 440 13.90 -10.37 11.20
C ASN A 440 13.69 -9.29 10.14
N TRP A 441 13.31 -8.13 10.60
CA TRP A 441 13.18 -6.93 9.80
C TRP A 441 14.56 -6.32 9.52
N VAL A 442 14.95 -6.27 8.24
CA VAL A 442 16.10 -5.48 7.80
C VAL A 442 15.60 -4.07 7.59
N LYS A 443 16.03 -3.16 8.46
CA LYS A 443 15.68 -1.74 8.40
C LYS A 443 16.22 -1.09 7.12
N THR A 444 15.42 -0.21 6.51
CA THR A 444 15.91 0.74 5.51
C THR A 444 16.66 1.85 6.24
N VAL A 445 17.88 2.17 5.81
CA VAL A 445 18.67 3.26 6.38
C VAL A 445 18.23 4.55 5.69
N HIS A 446 17.73 5.52 6.46
CA HIS A 446 17.37 6.85 6.01
C HIS A 446 18.56 7.80 6.21
N LEU A 447 18.88 8.60 5.17
CA LEU A 447 20.04 9.50 5.19
C LEU A 447 19.63 10.95 5.58
N GLY A 448 18.34 11.25 5.59
CA GLY A 448 17.81 12.57 5.88
C GLY A 448 18.02 13.61 4.77
N ALA A 449 17.40 14.77 4.93
CA ALA A 449 17.40 15.85 3.93
C ALA A 449 18.79 16.44 3.61
N ALA A 450 19.79 16.24 4.47
CA ALA A 450 21.17 16.73 4.26
C ALA A 450 21.88 16.06 3.07
N HIS A 451 21.37 14.94 2.56
CA HIS A 451 21.95 14.18 1.45
C HIS A 451 21.12 14.25 0.16
N VAL A 452 20.01 14.99 0.18
CA VAL A 452 19.23 15.27 -1.04
C VAL A 452 19.85 16.47 -1.73
N PRO A 453 20.42 16.34 -2.96
CA PRO A 453 20.92 17.49 -3.70
C PRO A 453 19.78 18.47 -3.90
N THR A 454 19.88 19.67 -3.39
CA THR A 454 18.99 20.77 -3.75
C THR A 454 19.07 20.99 -5.27
N PRO A 455 17.94 21.06 -5.99
CA PRO A 455 17.98 21.46 -7.38
C PRO A 455 18.69 22.82 -7.45
N SER A 456 19.82 22.88 -8.14
CA SER A 456 20.46 24.16 -8.43
C SER A 456 19.45 25.03 -9.17
N ASN A 457 19.00 26.11 -8.53
CA ASN A 457 18.39 27.22 -9.23
C ASN A 457 19.44 27.75 -10.21
N SER A 458 19.43 27.26 -11.43
CA SER A 458 20.12 27.88 -12.56
C SER A 458 19.11 28.76 -13.29
N PRO A 459 19.47 30.00 -13.62
CA PRO A 459 18.60 31.06 -14.08
C PRO A 459 17.89 30.76 -15.40
#